data_abe99691164b1ea5cb28507364324a0f
#
_entry.id   abe99691164b1ea5cb28507364324a0f
#
_cell.length_a   1.000
_cell.length_b   1.000
_cell.length_c   1.000
_cell.angle_alpha   90.00
_cell.angle_beta   90.00
_cell.angle_gamma   90.00
#
_symmetry.space_group_name_H-M   'P 1'
#
loop_
_entity.id
_entity.type
_entity.pdbx_description
1 polymer ?
#
loop_
_entity_poly.entity_id
_entity_poly.type
_entity_poly.pdbx_seq_one_letter_code
_entity_poly.pdbx_strand_id
1 'polypeptide(L)'
;MLGVVIPAIAALVATITTVAFDPIRTFFIKAHIDHAFHIKDNRIYKWFKSQATDIFTFRLHKAEEAGLGAIWDDRKQVIDQLQTWLMETADTFIVVQGPRGSGKKELILDQALKGRQNTLLIDCKPIQEARGDSATISAAAASVGYRPVFSWMNSISSLIDLAAQGTIGVKSGFSETLDAQLGKIWQNTATALKQVALQNRKKDDKDAALGDDDWLEAHPECRPVVVIDNFLHKNEESSVVYDKISEWAAGLTTANIAHVIFLTNDISYSKSLSRALPDRVFRQIALGDITPEVAKKFVTTHLDSDQNDLSGNAVKLTTAQRDHDLGELDECIEVLGKFF
;
A
#
# COMPACT_ATOMS: atom_id res chain seq x y z
N MET A 1 1.32 28.21 43.30
CA MET A 1 1.03 26.75 43.30
C MET A 1 0.41 26.23 42.00
N LEU A 2 -0.51 26.96 41.34
CA LEU A 2 -1.09 26.52 40.03
C LEU A 2 -0.05 26.31 38.92
N GLY A 3 1.04 27.09 38.87
CA GLY A 3 2.05 27.05 37.81
C GLY A 3 2.91 25.77 37.77
N VAL A 4 2.90 24.95 38.82
CA VAL A 4 3.61 23.67 38.88
C VAL A 4 2.66 22.47 38.70
N VAL A 5 1.41 22.64 39.09
CA VAL A 5 0.39 21.57 39.05
C VAL A 5 -0.04 21.29 37.60
N ILE A 6 -0.19 22.32 36.77
CA ILE A 6 -0.61 22.15 35.35
C ILE A 6 0.43 21.36 34.53
N PRO A 7 1.76 21.70 34.56
CA PRO A 7 2.74 20.91 33.82
C PRO A 7 2.93 19.50 34.40
N ALA A 8 2.73 19.28 35.68
CA ALA A 8 2.76 17.94 36.27
C ALA A 8 1.60 17.05 35.81
N ILE A 9 0.39 17.62 35.76
CA ILE A 9 -0.80 16.92 35.21
C ILE A 9 -0.60 16.65 33.72
N ALA A 10 -0.09 17.61 32.94
CA ALA A 10 0.16 17.43 31.52
C ALA A 10 1.22 16.32 31.27
N ALA A 11 2.29 16.28 32.06
CA ALA A 11 3.30 15.24 32.00
C ALA A 11 2.74 13.86 32.38
N LEU A 12 1.88 13.79 33.40
CA LEU A 12 1.21 12.56 33.81
C LEU A 12 0.28 12.03 32.70
N VAL A 13 -0.53 12.92 32.12
CA VAL A 13 -1.44 12.57 31.00
C VAL A 13 -0.64 12.11 29.78
N ALA A 14 0.47 12.82 29.43
CA ALA A 14 1.33 12.42 28.34
C ALA A 14 1.96 11.03 28.60
N THR A 15 2.40 10.75 29.82
CA THR A 15 2.98 9.46 30.20
C THR A 15 1.94 8.33 30.13
N ILE A 16 0.74 8.57 30.64
CA ILE A 16 -0.36 7.59 30.53
C ILE A 16 -0.73 7.34 29.07
N THR A 17 -0.73 8.40 28.24
CA THR A 17 -1.05 8.28 26.81
C THR A 17 -0.01 7.42 26.08
N THR A 18 1.27 7.64 26.30
CA THR A 18 2.33 6.85 25.65
C THR A 18 2.36 5.40 26.15
N VAL A 19 2.28 5.19 27.47
CA VAL A 19 2.44 3.85 28.05
C VAL A 19 1.20 2.97 27.86
N ALA A 20 -0.01 3.52 27.92
CA ALA A 20 -1.24 2.74 27.83
C ALA A 20 -1.80 2.67 26.41
N PHE A 21 -1.69 3.73 25.61
CA PHE A 21 -2.36 3.81 24.31
C PHE A 21 -1.49 3.40 23.11
N ASP A 22 -0.18 3.56 23.17
CA ASP A 22 0.67 3.14 22.05
C ASP A 22 0.65 1.61 21.82
N PRO A 23 0.63 0.74 22.84
CA PRO A 23 0.41 -0.69 22.63
C PRO A 23 -0.94 -1.02 21.97
N ILE A 24 -2.00 -0.29 22.33
CA ILE A 24 -3.34 -0.50 21.74
C ILE A 24 -3.35 -0.06 20.26
N ARG A 25 -2.73 1.08 19.95
CA ARG A 25 -2.57 1.58 18.57
C ARG A 25 -1.77 0.60 17.72
N THR A 26 -0.65 0.13 18.23
CA THR A 26 0.19 -0.87 17.60
C THR A 26 -0.58 -2.17 17.33
N PHE A 27 -1.42 -2.60 18.28
CA PHE A 27 -2.30 -3.77 18.11
C PHE A 27 -3.29 -3.59 16.94
N PHE A 28 -3.92 -2.43 16.79
CA PHE A 28 -4.83 -2.16 15.66
C PHE A 28 -4.11 -2.13 14.32
N ILE A 29 -2.89 -1.58 14.27
CA ILE A 29 -2.07 -1.58 13.05
C ILE A 29 -1.69 -3.02 12.68
N LYS A 30 -1.25 -3.82 13.66
CA LYS A 30 -0.96 -5.25 13.44
C LYS A 30 -2.18 -6.00 12.92
N ALA A 31 -3.32 -5.81 13.55
CA ALA A 31 -4.57 -6.41 13.10
C ALA A 31 -4.95 -5.95 11.68
N HIS A 32 -4.66 -4.70 11.30
CA HIS A 32 -4.87 -4.21 9.94
C HIS A 32 -3.96 -4.92 8.94
N ILE A 33 -2.68 -5.08 9.26
CA ILE A 33 -1.71 -5.80 8.42
C ILE A 33 -2.14 -7.27 8.26
N ASP A 34 -2.49 -7.96 9.34
CA ASP A 34 -2.94 -9.35 9.33
C ASP A 34 -4.26 -9.52 8.57
N HIS A 35 -5.22 -8.61 8.79
CA HIS A 35 -6.55 -8.69 8.15
C HIS A 35 -6.55 -8.31 6.67
N ALA A 36 -5.69 -7.41 6.23
CA ALA A 36 -5.65 -6.96 4.83
C ALA A 36 -5.45 -8.13 3.84
N PHE A 37 -4.75 -9.18 4.27
CA PHE A 37 -4.52 -10.40 3.47
C PHE A 37 -5.48 -11.54 3.79
N HIS A 38 -5.86 -11.72 5.06
CA HIS A 38 -6.76 -12.80 5.46
C HIS A 38 -8.19 -12.61 4.96
N ILE A 39 -8.64 -11.37 4.74
CA ILE A 39 -9.99 -11.11 4.18
C ILE A 39 -10.10 -11.61 2.75
N LYS A 40 -9.06 -11.47 1.92
CA LYS A 40 -9.07 -12.00 0.54
C LYS A 40 -9.10 -13.54 0.50
N ASP A 41 -8.50 -14.21 1.48
CA ASP A 41 -8.47 -15.67 1.57
C ASP A 41 -9.57 -16.27 2.44
N ASN A 42 -10.26 -15.46 3.22
CA ASN A 42 -11.29 -15.94 4.14
C ASN A 42 -12.48 -16.52 3.35
N ARG A 43 -12.77 -17.80 3.60
CA ARG A 43 -13.86 -18.56 2.98
C ARG A 43 -15.22 -17.87 3.12
N ILE A 44 -15.42 -17.15 4.23
CA ILE A 44 -16.63 -16.37 4.54
C ILE A 44 -16.72 -15.14 3.64
N TYR A 45 -15.62 -14.43 3.38
CA TYR A 45 -15.59 -13.28 2.48
C TYR A 45 -15.78 -13.71 1.03
N LYS A 46 -15.14 -14.80 0.60
CA LYS A 46 -15.38 -15.41 -0.73
C LYS A 46 -16.85 -15.84 -0.88
N TRP A 47 -17.44 -16.41 0.17
CA TRP A 47 -18.85 -16.78 0.20
C TRP A 47 -19.77 -15.52 0.17
N PHE A 48 -19.48 -14.49 0.97
CA PHE A 48 -20.26 -13.24 0.97
C PHE A 48 -20.13 -12.50 -0.37
N LYS A 49 -18.95 -12.46 -0.96
CA LYS A 49 -18.70 -11.89 -2.28
C LYS A 49 -19.41 -12.71 -3.36
N SER A 50 -19.47 -14.03 -3.26
CA SER A 50 -20.18 -14.88 -4.21
C SER A 50 -21.71 -14.78 -4.09
N GLN A 51 -22.22 -14.46 -2.89
CA GLN A 51 -23.67 -14.22 -2.69
C GLN A 51 -24.09 -12.80 -3.08
N ALA A 52 -23.19 -11.81 -2.89
CA ALA A 52 -23.46 -10.41 -3.20
C ALA A 52 -23.22 -10.07 -4.68
N THR A 53 -22.47 -10.92 -5.37
CA THR A 53 -22.20 -10.77 -6.80
C THR A 53 -23.09 -11.74 -7.57
N ASP A 54 -24.12 -11.21 -8.17
CA ASP A 54 -25.01 -11.93 -9.07
C ASP A 54 -24.23 -12.83 -10.04
N ILE A 55 -24.85 -13.91 -10.47
CA ILE A 55 -24.34 -14.91 -11.42
C ILE A 55 -23.66 -14.29 -12.66
N PHE A 56 -24.03 -13.06 -12.99
CA PHE A 56 -23.50 -12.28 -14.11
C PHE A 56 -22.02 -11.87 -13.92
N THR A 57 -21.63 -11.45 -12.72
CA THR A 57 -20.24 -11.05 -12.41
C THR A 57 -19.28 -12.22 -12.23
N PHE A 58 -19.78 -13.40 -11.88
CA PHE A 58 -18.95 -14.61 -11.78
C PHE A 58 -18.44 -15.07 -13.15
N ARG A 59 -19.22 -14.89 -14.20
CA ARG A 59 -18.84 -15.23 -15.58
C ARG A 59 -17.80 -14.26 -16.13
N LEU A 60 -18.00 -12.96 -15.92
CA LEU A 60 -17.02 -11.93 -16.29
C LEU A 60 -15.66 -12.16 -15.61
N HIS A 61 -15.64 -12.52 -14.32
CA HIS A 61 -14.40 -12.79 -13.59
C HIS A 61 -13.61 -13.98 -14.14
N LYS A 62 -14.29 -15.03 -14.59
CA LYS A 62 -13.63 -16.22 -15.16
C LYS A 62 -13.02 -15.96 -16.54
N ALA A 63 -13.67 -15.13 -17.33
CA ALA A 63 -13.17 -14.69 -18.63
C ALA A 63 -11.97 -13.75 -18.47
N GLU A 64 -12.08 -12.82 -17.51
CA GLU A 64 -11.02 -11.89 -17.13
C GLU A 64 -9.77 -12.63 -16.64
N GLU A 65 -9.93 -13.64 -15.78
CA GLU A 65 -8.80 -14.47 -15.30
C GLU A 65 -8.09 -15.21 -16.45
N ALA A 66 -8.81 -15.70 -17.45
CA ALA A 66 -8.20 -16.42 -18.58
C ALA A 66 -7.40 -15.49 -19.50
N GLY A 67 -7.89 -14.27 -19.76
CA GLY A 67 -7.17 -13.26 -20.55
C GLY A 67 -5.96 -12.69 -19.82
N LEU A 68 -6.09 -12.44 -18.51
CA LEU A 68 -5.01 -11.93 -17.67
C LEU A 68 -3.80 -12.87 -17.60
N GLY A 69 -3.99 -14.18 -17.75
CA GLY A 69 -2.89 -15.15 -17.77
C GLY A 69 -1.81 -14.81 -18.81
N ALA A 70 -2.22 -14.39 -20.02
CA ALA A 70 -1.29 -14.02 -21.08
C ALA A 70 -0.47 -12.77 -20.73
N ILE A 71 -1.06 -11.81 -20.02
CA ILE A 71 -0.36 -10.61 -19.55
C ILE A 71 0.67 -10.96 -18.47
N TRP A 72 0.31 -11.86 -17.55
CA TRP A 72 1.24 -12.28 -16.49
C TRP A 72 2.37 -13.15 -17.01
N ASP A 73 2.14 -13.95 -18.06
CA ASP A 73 3.19 -14.71 -18.74
C ASP A 73 4.20 -13.78 -19.42
N ASP A 74 3.73 -12.71 -20.07
CA ASP A 74 4.59 -11.66 -20.67
C ASP A 74 5.45 -10.95 -19.62
N ARG A 75 4.90 -10.73 -18.43
CA ARG A 75 5.56 -10.05 -17.31
C ARG A 75 6.27 -10.98 -16.33
N LYS A 76 6.35 -12.26 -16.64
CA LYS A 76 6.91 -13.27 -15.73
C LYS A 76 8.33 -12.94 -15.26
N GLN A 77 9.18 -12.45 -16.15
CA GLN A 77 10.55 -12.06 -15.79
C GLN A 77 10.57 -10.94 -14.74
N VAL A 78 9.68 -9.97 -14.86
CA VAL A 78 9.54 -8.87 -13.90
C VAL A 78 9.04 -9.39 -12.55
N ILE A 79 8.10 -10.32 -12.56
CA ILE A 79 7.56 -10.94 -11.35
C ILE A 79 8.66 -11.73 -10.64
N ASP A 80 9.41 -12.58 -11.36
CA ASP A 80 10.50 -13.39 -10.82
C ASP A 80 11.62 -12.50 -10.25
N GLN A 81 11.95 -11.40 -10.94
CA GLN A 81 12.93 -10.43 -10.47
C GLN A 81 12.48 -9.75 -9.16
N LEU A 82 11.22 -9.35 -9.07
CA LEU A 82 10.64 -8.78 -7.84
C LEU A 82 10.69 -9.77 -6.69
N GLN A 83 10.29 -11.01 -6.93
CA GLN A 83 10.34 -12.07 -5.92
C GLN A 83 11.77 -12.33 -5.44
N THR A 84 12.75 -12.31 -6.35
CA THR A 84 14.17 -12.42 -5.99
C THR A 84 14.59 -11.28 -5.07
N TRP A 85 14.28 -10.03 -5.42
CA TRP A 85 14.63 -8.87 -4.58
C TRP A 85 13.97 -8.90 -3.20
N LEU A 86 12.79 -9.48 -3.10
CA LEU A 86 12.08 -9.62 -1.82
C LEU A 86 12.69 -10.70 -0.90
N MET A 87 13.57 -11.55 -1.45
CA MET A 87 14.32 -12.54 -0.66
C MET A 87 15.73 -12.04 -0.28
N GLU A 88 16.11 -10.86 -0.75
CA GLU A 88 17.38 -10.22 -0.41
C GLU A 88 17.22 -9.28 0.80
N THR A 89 18.28 -8.57 1.17
CA THR A 89 18.25 -7.51 2.20
C THR A 89 17.39 -6.33 1.75
N ALA A 90 16.62 -5.76 2.68
CA ALA A 90 15.77 -4.60 2.43
C ALA A 90 16.56 -3.29 2.60
N ASP A 91 17.65 -3.14 1.88
CA ASP A 91 18.61 -2.04 2.03
C ASP A 91 18.33 -0.83 1.12
N THR A 92 17.40 -0.95 0.19
CA THR A 92 17.02 0.12 -0.74
C THR A 92 15.55 0.04 -1.13
N PHE A 93 15.05 1.11 -1.77
CA PHE A 93 13.70 1.14 -2.30
C PHE A 93 13.57 0.34 -3.60
N ILE A 94 12.42 -0.29 -3.77
CA ILE A 94 11.98 -0.85 -5.05
C ILE A 94 10.97 0.14 -5.63
N VAL A 95 11.21 0.61 -6.84
CA VAL A 95 10.32 1.57 -7.52
C VAL A 95 9.76 0.93 -8.77
N VAL A 96 8.44 0.85 -8.85
CA VAL A 96 7.73 0.36 -10.03
C VAL A 96 7.03 1.54 -10.69
N GLN A 97 7.59 1.96 -11.81
CA GLN A 97 7.10 3.07 -12.60
C GLN A 97 6.32 2.58 -13.81
N GLY A 98 5.29 3.31 -14.21
CA GLY A 98 4.54 3.03 -15.43
C GLY A 98 3.31 3.91 -15.56
N PRO A 99 2.69 3.97 -16.73
CA PRO A 99 1.49 4.78 -16.95
C PRO A 99 0.32 4.32 -16.08
N ARG A 100 -0.71 5.16 -15.98
CA ARG A 100 -1.97 4.76 -15.33
C ARG A 100 -2.59 3.62 -16.12
N GLY A 101 -3.14 2.62 -15.44
CA GLY A 101 -3.74 1.45 -16.10
C GLY A 101 -2.73 0.35 -16.47
N SER A 102 -1.42 0.55 -16.29
CA SER A 102 -0.41 -0.47 -16.61
C SER A 102 -0.43 -1.73 -15.71
N GLY A 103 -1.38 -1.85 -14.79
CA GLY A 103 -1.48 -3.02 -13.90
C GLY A 103 -0.38 -3.14 -12.85
N LYS A 104 0.28 -2.02 -12.47
CA LYS A 104 1.36 -2.02 -11.45
C LYS A 104 0.92 -2.62 -10.12
N LYS A 105 -0.25 -2.20 -9.66
CA LYS A 105 -0.79 -2.61 -8.36
C LYS A 105 -1.12 -4.10 -8.34
N GLU A 106 -1.79 -4.57 -9.38
CA GLU A 106 -2.17 -5.96 -9.59
C GLU A 106 -0.92 -6.84 -9.73
N LEU A 107 0.08 -6.39 -10.49
CA LEU A 107 1.36 -7.08 -10.64
C LEU A 107 2.05 -7.29 -9.29
N ILE A 108 2.05 -6.26 -8.44
CA ILE A 108 2.70 -6.36 -7.12
C ILE A 108 1.85 -7.19 -6.16
N LEU A 109 0.57 -6.84 -5.97
CA LEU A 109 -0.26 -7.43 -4.91
C LEU A 109 -0.74 -8.85 -5.25
N ASP A 110 -1.09 -9.10 -6.51
CA ASP A 110 -1.74 -10.35 -6.90
C ASP A 110 -0.74 -11.36 -7.51
N GLN A 111 0.43 -10.90 -7.99
CA GLN A 111 1.44 -11.77 -8.59
C GLN A 111 2.72 -11.83 -7.75
N ALA A 112 3.45 -10.73 -7.59
CA ALA A 112 4.75 -10.75 -6.92
C ALA A 112 4.64 -11.08 -5.41
N LEU A 113 3.59 -10.60 -4.73
CA LEU A 113 3.33 -10.84 -3.31
C LEU A 113 2.34 -11.98 -3.05
N LYS A 114 2.00 -12.75 -4.08
CA LYS A 114 1.07 -13.89 -3.93
C LYS A 114 1.59 -14.88 -2.91
N GLY A 115 0.78 -15.15 -1.89
CA GLY A 115 1.14 -16.05 -0.79
C GLY A 115 2.08 -15.45 0.27
N ARG A 116 2.57 -14.22 0.11
CA ARG A 116 3.37 -13.54 1.13
C ARG A 116 2.46 -12.91 2.17
N GLN A 117 2.71 -13.23 3.43
CA GLN A 117 2.05 -12.61 4.57
C GLN A 117 2.72 -11.28 4.92
N ASN A 118 2.10 -10.49 5.79
CA ASN A 118 2.68 -9.26 6.35
C ASN A 118 2.93 -8.17 5.30
N THR A 119 1.93 -7.88 4.47
CA THR A 119 1.98 -6.77 3.51
C THR A 119 1.10 -5.62 3.95
N LEU A 120 1.63 -4.41 3.92
CA LEU A 120 0.91 -3.17 4.19
C LEU A 120 0.79 -2.35 2.91
N LEU A 121 -0.43 -2.03 2.50
CA LEU A 121 -0.71 -1.13 1.38
C LEU A 121 -1.09 0.25 1.88
N ILE A 122 -0.35 1.27 1.45
CA ILE A 122 -0.63 2.69 1.71
C ILE A 122 -0.96 3.37 0.38
N ASP A 123 -2.19 3.86 0.25
CA ASP A 123 -2.59 4.66 -0.90
C ASP A 123 -2.40 6.15 -0.57
N CYS A 124 -1.47 6.81 -1.28
CA CYS A 124 -1.17 8.23 -1.10
C CYS A 124 -2.30 9.15 -1.60
N LYS A 125 -3.13 8.68 -2.54
CA LYS A 125 -4.15 9.51 -3.17
C LYS A 125 -5.17 10.07 -2.17
N PRO A 126 -5.85 9.29 -1.31
CA PRO A 126 -6.78 9.82 -0.32
C PRO A 126 -6.11 10.78 0.69
N ILE A 127 -4.83 10.51 1.03
CA ILE A 127 -4.09 11.34 1.98
C ILE A 127 -3.80 12.70 1.38
N GLN A 128 -3.38 12.74 0.11
CA GLN A 128 -3.01 13.95 -0.59
C GLN A 128 -4.24 14.77 -1.04
N GLU A 129 -5.35 14.13 -1.34
CA GLU A 129 -6.60 14.80 -1.71
C GLU A 129 -7.40 15.33 -0.52
N ALA A 130 -7.03 14.95 0.69
CA ALA A 130 -7.67 15.39 1.92
C ALA A 130 -7.52 16.92 2.10
N ARG A 131 -8.59 17.57 2.50
CA ARG A 131 -8.62 19.03 2.68
C ARG A 131 -8.40 19.39 4.14
N GLY A 132 -7.27 20.01 4.42
CA GLY A 132 -6.87 20.47 5.76
C GLY A 132 -6.25 19.36 6.61
N ASP A 133 -5.51 19.79 7.63
CA ASP A 133 -4.64 18.94 8.46
C ASP A 133 -5.39 17.77 9.10
N SER A 134 -6.57 18.03 9.66
CA SER A 134 -7.38 16.99 10.32
C SER A 134 -7.82 15.87 9.37
N ALA A 135 -8.21 16.21 8.15
CA ALA A 135 -8.62 15.23 7.14
C ALA A 135 -7.40 14.44 6.62
N THR A 136 -6.26 15.10 6.43
CA THR A 136 -4.99 14.47 6.04
C THR A 136 -4.52 13.46 7.09
N ILE A 137 -4.55 13.83 8.37
CA ILE A 137 -4.20 12.95 9.49
C ILE A 137 -5.16 11.76 9.55
N SER A 138 -6.47 12.00 9.38
CA SER A 138 -7.49 10.96 9.39
C SER A 138 -7.28 9.95 8.24
N ALA A 139 -6.98 10.44 7.04
CA ALA A 139 -6.71 9.60 5.87
C ALA A 139 -5.42 8.79 6.05
N ALA A 140 -4.33 9.40 6.55
CA ALA A 140 -3.08 8.73 6.86
C ALA A 140 -3.28 7.65 7.95
N ALA A 141 -4.02 7.95 9.00
CA ALA A 141 -4.34 7.01 10.06
C ALA A 141 -5.15 5.82 9.53
N ALA A 142 -6.15 6.09 8.67
CA ALA A 142 -6.98 5.05 8.08
C ALA A 142 -6.18 4.11 7.17
N SER A 143 -5.21 4.63 6.41
CA SER A 143 -4.39 3.85 5.46
C SER A 143 -3.56 2.76 6.15
N VAL A 144 -3.16 2.97 7.39
CA VAL A 144 -2.35 2.00 8.18
C VAL A 144 -3.15 1.31 9.29
N GLY A 145 -4.46 1.55 9.37
CA GLY A 145 -5.29 1.01 10.45
C GLY A 145 -5.02 1.64 11.82
N TYR A 146 -4.31 2.77 11.85
CA TYR A 146 -4.11 3.52 13.09
C TYR A 146 -5.44 4.12 13.54
N ARG A 147 -5.92 3.68 14.69
CA ARG A 147 -7.12 4.27 15.30
C ARG A 147 -6.70 5.18 16.44
N PRO A 148 -6.96 6.49 16.34
CA PRO A 148 -6.83 7.35 17.49
C PRO A 148 -7.82 6.87 18.54
N VAL A 149 -7.32 6.30 19.62
CA VAL A 149 -8.16 5.66 20.67
C VAL A 149 -9.10 6.67 21.32
N PHE A 150 -8.78 7.97 21.22
CA PHE A 150 -9.64 9.05 21.69
C PHE A 150 -9.51 10.29 20.81
N SER A 151 -10.37 10.44 19.82
CA SER A 151 -10.51 11.70 19.08
C SER A 151 -11.03 12.85 19.98
N TRP A 152 -11.71 12.52 21.09
CA TRP A 152 -12.18 13.49 22.08
C TRP A 152 -11.05 14.15 22.89
N MET A 153 -9.88 13.49 23.04
CA MET A 153 -8.73 14.12 23.71
C MET A 153 -8.15 15.30 22.91
N ASN A 154 -8.21 15.24 21.57
CA ASN A 154 -7.85 16.39 20.74
C ASN A 154 -8.83 17.55 20.97
N SER A 155 -10.11 17.25 21.20
CA SER A 155 -11.12 18.27 21.56
C SER A 155 -10.91 18.85 22.95
N ILE A 156 -10.43 18.05 23.92
CA ILE A 156 -10.07 18.54 25.25
C ILE A 156 -8.79 19.39 25.18
N SER A 157 -7.78 19.00 24.41
CA SER A 157 -6.56 19.79 24.21
C SER A 157 -6.90 21.17 23.63
N SER A 158 -7.80 21.22 22.63
CA SER A 158 -8.25 22.48 22.05
C SER A 158 -9.09 23.33 23.01
N LEU A 159 -9.85 22.71 23.92
CA LEU A 159 -10.57 23.41 24.99
C LEU A 159 -9.61 23.95 26.05
N ILE A 160 -8.57 23.21 26.40
CA ILE A 160 -7.51 23.67 27.33
C ILE A 160 -6.74 24.82 26.70
N ASP A 161 -6.39 24.75 25.40
CA ASP A 161 -5.78 25.84 24.65
C ASP A 161 -6.65 27.11 24.63
N LEU A 162 -7.96 26.93 24.42
CA LEU A 162 -8.93 28.05 24.44
C LEU A 162 -9.04 28.66 25.83
N ALA A 163 -9.05 27.85 26.88
CA ALA A 163 -9.11 28.31 28.27
C ALA A 163 -7.79 29.01 28.66
N ALA A 164 -6.64 28.51 28.21
CA ALA A 164 -5.34 29.14 28.46
C ALA A 164 -5.18 30.45 27.67
N GLN A 165 -5.73 30.57 26.46
CA GLN A 165 -5.79 31.83 25.71
C GLN A 165 -6.61 32.90 26.42
N GLY A 166 -7.71 32.51 27.07
CA GLY A 166 -8.58 33.44 27.82
C GLY A 166 -7.96 33.99 29.11
N THR A 167 -7.00 33.27 29.70
CA THR A 167 -6.42 33.64 31.01
C THR A 167 -5.00 34.23 30.97
N ILE A 168 -4.18 33.85 29.97
CA ILE A 168 -2.73 34.20 29.98
C ILE A 168 -2.32 34.87 28.65
N GLY A 169 -3.17 34.94 27.62
CA GLY A 169 -2.85 35.59 26.35
C GLY A 169 -1.75 34.91 25.53
N VAL A 170 -1.29 33.73 25.92
CA VAL A 170 -0.25 32.93 25.24
C VAL A 170 -0.91 31.73 24.62
N LYS A 171 -0.68 31.50 23.33
CA LYS A 171 -1.01 30.21 22.69
C LYS A 171 -0.18 29.14 23.40
N SER A 172 -0.84 28.25 24.12
CA SER A 172 -0.16 27.23 24.93
C SER A 172 0.45 26.09 24.11
N GLY A 173 0.37 26.12 22.78
CA GLY A 173 1.10 25.21 21.90
C GLY A 173 0.80 23.72 22.10
N PHE A 174 -0.33 23.37 22.73
CA PHE A 174 -0.73 21.97 22.93
C PHE A 174 -1.31 21.32 21.67
N SER A 175 -1.61 22.09 20.62
CA SER A 175 -2.01 21.52 19.33
C SER A 175 -0.77 21.02 18.61
N GLU A 176 -0.66 19.70 18.45
CA GLU A 176 0.42 19.10 17.67
C GLU A 176 0.30 19.51 16.19
N THR A 177 1.42 19.86 15.57
CA THR A 177 1.48 20.18 14.15
C THR A 177 1.14 18.95 13.30
N LEU A 178 0.67 19.16 12.07
CA LEU A 178 0.43 18.10 11.09
C LEU A 178 1.64 17.15 11.00
N ASP A 179 2.84 17.74 10.92
CA ASP A 179 4.11 17.02 10.83
C ASP A 179 4.34 16.08 12.03
N ALA A 180 4.12 16.56 13.26
CA ALA A 180 4.29 15.77 14.46
C ALA A 180 3.27 14.62 14.56
N GLN A 181 2.02 14.87 14.17
CA GLN A 181 0.97 13.83 14.18
C GLN A 181 1.20 12.77 13.13
N LEU A 182 1.58 13.13 11.89
CA LEU A 182 1.99 12.19 10.86
C LEU A 182 3.21 11.38 11.32
N GLY A 183 4.22 12.03 11.91
CA GLY A 183 5.39 11.37 12.47
C GLY A 183 5.03 10.29 13.50
N LYS A 184 4.09 10.55 14.39
CA LYS A 184 3.61 9.55 15.36
C LYS A 184 2.90 8.36 14.70
N ILE A 185 2.06 8.61 13.70
CA ILE A 185 1.38 7.54 12.94
C ILE A 185 2.42 6.64 12.30
N TRP A 186 3.39 7.21 11.60
CA TRP A 186 4.44 6.46 10.91
C TRP A 186 5.36 5.71 11.87
N GLN A 187 5.73 6.31 13.00
CA GLN A 187 6.56 5.69 14.03
C GLN A 187 5.86 4.47 14.66
N ASN A 188 4.58 4.61 15.02
CA ASN A 188 3.79 3.48 15.54
C ASN A 188 3.63 2.37 14.49
N THR A 189 3.51 2.74 13.22
CA THR A 189 3.46 1.78 12.11
C THR A 189 4.78 1.04 11.95
N ALA A 190 5.93 1.73 12.05
CA ALA A 190 7.25 1.08 12.03
C ALA A 190 7.43 0.09 13.19
N THR A 191 6.99 0.47 14.39
CA THR A 191 6.99 -0.42 15.56
C THR A 191 6.12 -1.65 15.34
N ALA A 192 4.93 -1.49 14.76
CA ALA A 192 4.04 -2.59 14.44
C ALA A 192 4.65 -3.52 13.39
N LEU A 193 5.24 -2.98 12.33
CA LEU A 193 5.93 -3.75 11.30
C LEU A 193 7.10 -4.57 11.87
N LYS A 194 7.93 -3.97 12.74
CA LYS A 194 9.01 -4.70 13.42
C LYS A 194 8.46 -5.85 14.28
N GLN A 195 7.39 -5.62 15.02
CA GLN A 195 6.75 -6.68 15.81
C GLN A 195 6.15 -7.80 14.95
N VAL A 196 5.55 -7.45 13.80
CA VAL A 196 5.03 -8.43 12.84
C VAL A 196 6.17 -9.23 12.22
N ALA A 197 7.26 -8.59 11.84
CA ALA A 197 8.45 -9.23 11.30
C ALA A 197 9.01 -10.30 12.24
N LEU A 198 9.03 -10.01 13.54
CA LEU A 198 9.57 -10.91 14.58
C LEU A 198 8.52 -11.87 15.20
N GLN A 199 7.27 -11.81 14.73
CA GLN A 199 6.17 -12.59 15.31
C GLN A 199 6.40 -14.11 15.22
N ASN A 200 7.04 -14.59 14.17
CA ASN A 200 7.30 -16.01 13.94
C ASN A 200 8.56 -16.51 14.64
N ARG A 201 9.32 -15.64 15.32
CA ARG A 201 10.52 -16.01 16.06
C ARG A 201 10.13 -16.77 17.34
N LYS A 202 10.40 -18.05 17.38
CA LYS A 202 10.13 -18.91 18.54
C LYS A 202 11.35 -18.95 19.45
N LYS A 203 11.14 -18.99 20.76
CA LYS A 203 12.21 -19.06 21.76
C LYS A 203 13.04 -20.36 21.70
N ASP A 204 12.49 -21.41 21.13
CA ASP A 204 13.11 -22.74 21.04
C ASP A 204 13.85 -22.98 19.72
N ASP A 205 13.84 -22.01 18.80
CA ASP A 205 14.56 -22.11 17.53
C ASP A 205 16.08 -21.92 17.75
N LYS A 206 16.89 -22.61 16.95
CA LYS A 206 18.37 -22.50 16.99
C LYS A 206 18.85 -21.06 16.82
N ASP A 207 18.08 -20.26 16.10
CA ASP A 207 18.36 -18.87 15.76
C ASP A 207 17.75 -17.87 16.74
N ALA A 208 17.15 -18.37 17.84
CA ALA A 208 16.53 -17.52 18.86
C ALA A 208 17.53 -16.60 19.58
N ALA A 209 18.82 -16.94 19.56
CA ALA A 209 19.90 -16.17 20.16
C ALA A 209 20.43 -15.03 19.26
N LEU A 210 20.07 -15.01 17.97
CA LEU A 210 20.49 -13.98 17.03
C LEU A 210 19.89 -12.62 17.40
N GLY A 211 20.57 -11.53 17.03
CA GLY A 211 19.99 -10.20 17.02
C GLY A 211 18.75 -10.11 16.12
N ASP A 212 17.94 -9.07 16.31
CA ASP A 212 16.72 -8.89 15.47
C ASP A 212 17.09 -8.81 13.98
N ASP A 213 18.16 -8.08 13.66
CA ASP A 213 18.59 -7.83 12.28
C ASP A 213 19.18 -9.11 11.66
N ASP A 214 20.04 -9.83 12.39
CA ASP A 214 20.63 -11.11 11.95
C ASP A 214 19.53 -12.17 11.75
N TRP A 215 18.51 -12.17 12.62
CA TRP A 215 17.39 -13.08 12.48
C TRP A 215 16.58 -12.77 11.22
N LEU A 216 16.32 -11.49 10.91
CA LEU A 216 15.62 -11.08 9.69
C LEU A 216 16.44 -11.33 8.41
N GLU A 217 17.78 -11.34 8.51
CA GLU A 217 18.64 -11.75 7.39
C GLU A 217 18.58 -13.25 7.13
N ALA A 218 18.49 -14.05 8.20
CA ALA A 218 18.32 -15.50 8.07
C ALA A 218 16.91 -15.90 7.62
N HIS A 219 15.90 -15.05 7.85
CA HIS A 219 14.48 -15.30 7.56
C HIS A 219 13.86 -14.19 6.70
N PRO A 220 14.31 -13.99 5.45
CA PRO A 220 13.83 -12.91 4.59
C PRO A 220 12.33 -13.03 4.24
N GLU A 221 11.76 -14.23 4.32
CA GLU A 221 10.33 -14.48 4.12
C GLU A 221 9.45 -13.86 5.22
N CYS A 222 9.99 -13.68 6.41
CA CYS A 222 9.29 -13.06 7.53
C CYS A 222 9.27 -11.52 7.46
N ARG A 223 10.14 -10.95 6.62
CA ARG A 223 10.25 -9.49 6.49
C ARG A 223 8.99 -8.92 5.84
N PRO A 224 8.31 -7.92 6.47
CA PRO A 224 7.13 -7.28 5.90
C PRO A 224 7.44 -6.55 4.59
N VAL A 225 6.40 -6.36 3.80
CA VAL A 225 6.46 -5.56 2.57
C VAL A 225 5.49 -4.39 2.69
N VAL A 226 5.99 -3.18 2.52
CA VAL A 226 5.18 -1.96 2.46
C VAL A 226 5.05 -1.54 1.01
N VAL A 227 3.83 -1.47 0.50
CA VAL A 227 3.52 -1.00 -0.86
C VAL A 227 2.91 0.40 -0.74
N ILE A 228 3.57 1.39 -1.31
CA ILE A 228 3.13 2.78 -1.33
C ILE A 228 2.61 3.08 -2.73
N ASP A 229 1.29 3.08 -2.87
CA ASP A 229 0.60 3.29 -4.14
C ASP A 229 0.31 4.77 -4.38
N ASN A 230 0.17 5.16 -5.65
CA ASN A 230 -0.09 6.54 -6.08
C ASN A 230 0.91 7.55 -5.54
N PHE A 231 2.18 7.16 -5.38
CA PHE A 231 3.23 8.07 -4.94
C PHE A 231 3.42 9.19 -5.99
N LEU A 232 3.44 10.44 -5.53
CA LEU A 232 3.45 11.66 -6.37
C LEU A 232 2.24 11.74 -7.32
N HIS A 233 1.07 11.30 -6.86
CA HIS A 233 -0.18 11.39 -7.62
C HIS A 233 -0.50 12.83 -8.07
N LYS A 234 -0.22 13.81 -7.20
CA LYS A 234 -0.20 15.23 -7.53
C LYS A 234 1.23 15.73 -7.42
N ASN A 235 1.73 16.36 -8.47
CA ASN A 235 3.06 16.93 -8.50
C ASN A 235 3.08 18.29 -7.75
N GLU A 236 2.93 18.23 -6.43
CA GLU A 236 3.14 19.39 -5.55
C GLU A 236 4.55 19.28 -5.00
N GLU A 237 5.45 20.15 -5.42
CA GLU A 237 6.89 20.13 -5.09
C GLU A 237 7.21 20.18 -3.58
N SER A 238 6.25 20.49 -2.72
CA SER A 238 6.42 20.66 -1.27
C SER A 238 5.34 19.98 -0.44
N SER A 239 4.97 18.75 -0.79
CA SER A 239 4.01 18.02 0.02
C SER A 239 4.68 17.41 1.26
N VAL A 240 4.41 17.95 2.43
CA VAL A 240 4.80 17.39 3.74
C VAL A 240 4.46 15.90 3.84
N VAL A 241 3.37 15.46 3.23
CA VAL A 241 2.93 14.06 3.22
C VAL A 241 3.96 13.18 2.51
N TYR A 242 4.40 13.54 1.30
CA TYR A 242 5.37 12.75 0.53
C TYR A 242 6.74 12.73 1.19
N ASP A 243 7.18 13.88 1.72
CA ASP A 243 8.45 13.96 2.45
C ASP A 243 8.43 13.05 3.69
N LYS A 244 7.35 13.10 4.48
CA LYS A 244 7.21 12.25 5.68
C LYS A 244 7.09 10.76 5.37
N ILE A 245 6.36 10.39 4.33
CA ILE A 245 6.29 8.99 3.88
C ILE A 245 7.66 8.51 3.41
N SER A 246 8.39 9.34 2.64
CA SER A 246 9.72 9.00 2.14
C SER A 246 10.75 8.87 3.25
N GLU A 247 10.77 9.80 4.21
CA GLU A 247 11.63 9.75 5.41
C GLU A 247 11.35 8.49 6.24
N TRP A 248 10.08 8.19 6.48
CA TRP A 248 9.68 6.99 7.19
C TRP A 248 10.08 5.71 6.45
N ALA A 249 9.85 5.65 5.14
CA ALA A 249 10.26 4.54 4.30
C ALA A 249 11.78 4.32 4.33
N ALA A 250 12.56 5.42 4.29
CA ALA A 250 14.01 5.37 4.44
C ALA A 250 14.43 4.81 5.80
N GLY A 251 13.73 5.18 6.86
CA GLY A 251 13.95 4.60 8.20
C GLY A 251 13.69 3.09 8.25
N LEU A 252 12.65 2.59 7.58
CA LEU A 252 12.36 1.16 7.50
C LEU A 252 13.44 0.37 6.75
N THR A 253 13.92 0.90 5.63
CA THR A 253 14.98 0.25 4.83
C THR A 253 16.33 0.35 5.51
N THR A 254 16.68 1.49 6.10
CA THR A 254 17.94 1.66 6.84
C THR A 254 18.02 0.73 8.06
N ALA A 255 16.90 0.53 8.75
CA ALA A 255 16.79 -0.40 9.86
C ALA A 255 16.50 -1.85 9.41
N ASN A 256 16.52 -2.15 8.12
CA ASN A 256 16.30 -3.47 7.52
C ASN A 256 15.00 -4.17 8.03
N ILE A 257 13.99 -3.37 8.41
CA ILE A 257 12.73 -3.86 9.00
C ILE A 257 11.79 -4.41 7.92
N ALA A 258 11.65 -3.70 6.78
CA ALA A 258 10.66 -4.00 5.76
C ALA A 258 11.17 -3.64 4.36
N HIS A 259 10.76 -4.39 3.35
CA HIS A 259 10.89 -3.96 1.96
C HIS A 259 9.89 -2.85 1.68
N VAL A 260 10.31 -1.81 0.97
CA VAL A 260 9.42 -0.72 0.56
C VAL A 260 9.36 -0.65 -0.96
N ILE A 261 8.14 -0.76 -1.49
CA ILE A 261 7.84 -0.70 -2.92
C ILE A 261 7.02 0.55 -3.21
N PHE A 262 7.55 1.45 -4.02
CA PHE A 262 6.83 2.63 -4.48
C PHE A 262 6.21 2.37 -5.85
N LEU A 263 4.91 2.62 -5.99
CA LEU A 263 4.19 2.60 -7.27
C LEU A 263 3.93 4.04 -7.70
N THR A 264 4.45 4.42 -8.84
CA THR A 264 4.34 5.80 -9.32
C THR A 264 4.14 5.87 -10.84
N ASN A 265 3.47 6.93 -11.27
CA ASN A 265 3.36 7.30 -12.69
C ASN A 265 4.28 8.48 -13.02
N ASP A 266 4.88 9.10 -12.01
CA ASP A 266 5.68 10.31 -12.15
C ASP A 266 7.16 9.96 -12.30
N ILE A 267 7.84 10.62 -13.25
CA ILE A 267 9.26 10.42 -13.50
C ILE A 267 10.12 11.17 -12.45
N SER A 268 9.56 12.19 -11.80
CA SER A 268 10.28 13.02 -10.83
C SER A 268 10.47 12.37 -9.46
N TYR A 269 9.98 11.13 -9.26
CA TYR A 269 10.08 10.41 -8.00
C TYR A 269 11.53 10.28 -7.48
N SER A 270 12.51 10.21 -8.38
CA SER A 270 13.90 10.05 -7.99
C SER A 270 14.40 11.23 -7.16
N LYS A 271 13.97 12.47 -7.46
CA LYS A 271 14.34 13.67 -6.70
C LYS A 271 13.82 13.61 -5.25
N SER A 272 12.57 13.18 -5.07
CA SER A 272 11.95 13.05 -3.74
C SER A 272 12.57 11.91 -2.93
N LEU A 273 12.72 10.74 -3.53
CA LEU A 273 13.25 9.56 -2.85
C LEU A 273 14.74 9.68 -2.57
N SER A 274 15.55 10.28 -3.45
CA SER A 274 16.98 10.50 -3.22
C SER A 274 17.25 11.50 -2.10
N ARG A 275 16.31 12.38 -1.78
CA ARG A 275 16.42 13.25 -0.59
C ARG A 275 16.29 12.44 0.71
N ALA A 276 15.41 11.44 0.73
CA ALA A 276 15.18 10.61 1.89
C ALA A 276 16.26 9.53 2.08
N LEU A 277 16.79 8.99 0.96
CA LEU A 277 17.79 7.92 0.96
C LEU A 277 18.92 8.25 -0.06
N PRO A 278 19.81 9.23 0.25
CA PRO A 278 20.74 9.78 -0.72
C PRO A 278 21.86 8.82 -1.13
N ASP A 279 22.26 7.91 -0.24
CA ASP A 279 23.45 7.06 -0.43
C ASP A 279 23.12 5.69 -1.06
N ARG A 280 21.90 5.52 -1.58
CA ARG A 280 21.46 4.23 -2.14
C ARG A 280 20.94 4.36 -3.56
N VAL A 281 21.23 3.36 -4.35
CA VAL A 281 20.66 3.20 -5.69
C VAL A 281 19.36 2.42 -5.57
N PHE A 282 18.27 2.94 -6.15
CA PHE A 282 16.98 2.28 -6.11
C PHE A 282 16.91 1.13 -7.13
N ARG A 283 16.23 0.07 -6.77
CA ARG A 283 15.85 -1.00 -7.70
C ARG A 283 14.64 -0.53 -8.49
N GLN A 284 14.79 -0.43 -9.80
CA GLN A 284 13.75 0.19 -10.64
C GLN A 284 13.20 -0.81 -11.64
N ILE A 285 11.88 -0.78 -11.81
CA ILE A 285 11.16 -1.48 -12.85
C ILE A 285 10.29 -0.47 -13.58
N ALA A 286 10.48 -0.36 -14.88
CA ALA A 286 9.62 0.42 -15.75
C ALA A 286 8.63 -0.54 -16.44
N LEU A 287 7.34 -0.40 -16.12
CA LEU A 287 6.30 -1.12 -16.82
C LEU A 287 5.86 -0.30 -18.02
N GLY A 288 6.15 -0.80 -19.21
CA GLY A 288 5.61 -0.31 -20.45
C GLY A 288 4.24 -0.90 -20.77
N ASP A 289 3.77 -0.58 -21.97
CA ASP A 289 2.59 -1.21 -22.53
C ASP A 289 2.84 -2.70 -22.79
N ILE A 290 1.78 -3.48 -22.83
CA ILE A 290 1.84 -4.88 -23.23
C ILE A 290 2.11 -4.99 -24.74
N THR A 291 2.71 -6.11 -25.20
CA THR A 291 2.95 -6.32 -26.62
C THR A 291 1.61 -6.44 -27.37
N PRO A 292 1.53 -5.97 -28.63
CA PRO A 292 0.30 -6.04 -29.43
C PRO A 292 -0.25 -7.46 -29.52
N GLU A 293 0.62 -8.48 -29.57
CA GLU A 293 0.26 -9.90 -29.61
C GLU A 293 -0.44 -10.34 -28.32
N VAL A 294 0.06 -9.90 -27.17
CA VAL A 294 -0.54 -10.19 -25.86
C VAL A 294 -1.86 -9.43 -25.72
N ALA A 295 -1.94 -8.18 -26.16
CA ALA A 295 -3.17 -7.40 -26.18
C ALA A 295 -4.24 -8.08 -27.02
N LYS A 296 -3.88 -8.55 -28.24
CA LYS A 296 -4.77 -9.29 -29.12
C LYS A 296 -5.25 -10.58 -28.46
N LYS A 297 -4.35 -11.35 -27.85
CA LYS A 297 -4.70 -12.59 -27.15
C LYS A 297 -5.64 -12.32 -25.97
N PHE A 298 -5.41 -11.25 -25.22
CA PHE A 298 -6.30 -10.84 -24.12
C PHE A 298 -7.71 -10.55 -24.62
N VAL A 299 -7.85 -9.71 -25.66
CA VAL A 299 -9.14 -9.31 -26.20
C VAL A 299 -9.86 -10.49 -26.86
N THR A 300 -9.16 -11.33 -27.64
CA THR A 300 -9.78 -12.51 -28.26
C THR A 300 -10.29 -13.51 -27.23
N THR A 301 -9.53 -13.75 -26.16
CA THR A 301 -9.97 -14.64 -25.07
C THR A 301 -11.21 -14.08 -24.37
N HIS A 302 -11.28 -12.76 -24.22
CA HIS A 302 -12.44 -12.10 -23.62
C HIS A 302 -13.69 -12.20 -24.50
N LEU A 303 -13.57 -11.95 -25.79
CA LEU A 303 -14.63 -12.08 -26.76
C LEU A 303 -15.14 -13.53 -26.90
N ASP A 304 -14.22 -14.51 -26.91
CA ASP A 304 -14.59 -15.93 -27.00
C ASP A 304 -15.34 -16.41 -25.75
N SER A 305 -15.05 -15.87 -24.56
CA SER A 305 -15.79 -16.21 -23.35
C SER A 305 -17.20 -15.63 -23.33
N ASP A 306 -17.37 -14.40 -23.81
CA ASP A 306 -18.69 -13.78 -23.94
C ASP A 306 -19.60 -14.54 -24.92
N GLN A 307 -19.05 -15.07 -26.04
CA GLN A 307 -19.79 -15.85 -26.99
C GLN A 307 -20.23 -17.25 -26.48
N ASN A 308 -19.39 -17.89 -25.67
CA ASN A 308 -19.73 -19.19 -25.07
C ASN A 308 -20.85 -19.05 -24.02
N ASP A 309 -20.99 -17.89 -23.40
CA ASP A 309 -22.05 -17.63 -22.43
C ASP A 309 -23.39 -17.23 -23.06
N LEU A 310 -23.36 -16.67 -24.26
CA LEU A 310 -24.57 -16.37 -25.05
C LEU A 310 -25.13 -17.61 -25.82
N SER A 311 -24.40 -18.73 -25.86
CA SER A 311 -24.74 -19.92 -26.66
C SER A 311 -25.96 -20.73 -26.19
N GLY A 312 -26.77 -20.20 -25.22
CA GLY A 312 -28.13 -20.71 -25.01
C GLY A 312 -29.08 -20.46 -26.18
N ASN A 313 -28.83 -19.46 -27.03
CA ASN A 313 -29.65 -19.13 -28.24
C ASN A 313 -28.87 -18.27 -29.27
N ALA A 314 -27.58 -18.37 -29.41
CA ALA A 314 -26.80 -17.45 -30.23
C ALA A 314 -26.45 -18.04 -31.61
N VAL A 315 -26.70 -17.22 -32.63
CA VAL A 315 -26.24 -17.37 -34.00
C VAL A 315 -24.72 -17.54 -34.00
N LYS A 316 -24.22 -18.70 -34.41
CA LYS A 316 -22.80 -18.90 -34.68
C LYS A 316 -22.34 -17.87 -35.70
N LEU A 317 -21.53 -16.93 -35.31
CA LEU A 317 -20.85 -16.02 -36.24
C LEU A 317 -20.12 -16.85 -37.29
N THR A 318 -20.33 -16.51 -38.55
CA THR A 318 -19.65 -17.18 -39.66
C THR A 318 -18.13 -16.87 -39.55
N THR A 319 -17.29 -17.83 -39.97
CA THR A 319 -15.82 -17.65 -39.99
C THR A 319 -15.39 -16.36 -40.68
N ALA A 320 -16.09 -15.92 -41.72
CA ALA A 320 -15.85 -14.68 -42.44
C ALA A 320 -16.12 -13.41 -41.59
N GLN A 321 -17.14 -13.43 -40.74
CA GLN A 321 -17.39 -12.33 -39.79
C GLN A 321 -16.32 -12.28 -38.71
N ARG A 322 -15.87 -13.43 -38.24
CA ARG A 322 -14.80 -13.53 -37.24
C ARG A 322 -13.46 -13.00 -37.78
N ASP A 323 -13.12 -13.31 -39.02
CA ASP A 323 -11.90 -12.82 -39.68
C ASP A 323 -11.97 -11.30 -39.92
N HIS A 324 -13.16 -10.77 -40.24
CA HIS A 324 -13.37 -9.33 -40.37
C HIS A 324 -13.21 -8.60 -39.02
N ASP A 325 -13.85 -9.10 -37.95
CA ASP A 325 -13.77 -8.52 -36.60
C ASP A 325 -12.34 -8.58 -36.03
N LEU A 326 -11.59 -9.65 -36.37
CA LEU A 326 -10.16 -9.75 -36.00
C LEU A 326 -9.27 -8.76 -36.79
N GLY A 327 -9.62 -8.45 -38.04
CA GLY A 327 -8.96 -7.43 -38.86
C GLY A 327 -9.18 -6.03 -38.29
N GLU A 328 -10.41 -5.68 -37.96
CA GLU A 328 -10.72 -4.41 -37.28
C GLU A 328 -10.07 -4.31 -35.90
N LEU A 329 -9.95 -5.41 -35.18
CA LEU A 329 -9.26 -5.47 -33.90
C LEU A 329 -7.76 -5.17 -34.05
N ASP A 330 -7.11 -5.70 -35.10
CA ASP A 330 -5.70 -5.41 -35.38
C ASP A 330 -5.48 -3.92 -35.65
N GLU A 331 -6.36 -3.28 -36.45
CA GLU A 331 -6.30 -1.84 -36.67
C GLU A 331 -6.54 -1.05 -35.37
N CYS A 332 -7.53 -1.47 -34.57
CA CYS A 332 -7.77 -0.84 -33.27
C CYS A 332 -6.59 -0.97 -32.29
N ILE A 333 -5.95 -2.15 -32.22
CA ILE A 333 -4.77 -2.37 -31.35
C ILE A 333 -3.58 -1.58 -31.86
N GLU A 334 -3.38 -1.45 -33.18
CA GLU A 334 -2.30 -0.65 -33.74
C GLU A 334 -2.48 0.86 -33.42
N VAL A 335 -3.72 1.33 -33.42
CA VAL A 335 -4.05 2.75 -33.10
C VAL A 335 -4.11 2.98 -31.60
N LEU A 336 -4.70 2.09 -30.82
CA LEU A 336 -4.94 2.22 -29.39
C LEU A 336 -3.87 1.55 -28.52
N GLY A 337 -3.09 0.61 -29.07
CA GLY A 337 -2.06 -0.15 -28.37
C GLY A 337 -0.90 0.67 -27.80
N LYS A 338 -0.96 1.98 -27.97
CA LYS A 338 -0.09 2.96 -27.30
C LYS A 338 -0.66 3.46 -25.97
N PHE A 339 -1.84 2.96 -25.54
CA PHE A 339 -2.59 3.46 -24.38
C PHE A 339 -2.99 2.38 -23.36
N PHE A 340 -2.57 1.14 -23.53
CA PHE A 340 -2.81 0.04 -22.57
C PHE A 340 -1.58 -0.31 -21.76
#